data_1e489ca2c466a76df5775f85c61b0df2
#
_entry.id   1e489ca2c466a76df5775f85c61b0df2
#
_cell.length_a   1.000
_cell.length_b   1.000
_cell.length_c   1.000
_cell.angle_alpha   90.00
_cell.angle_beta   90.00
_cell.angle_gamma   90.00
#
_symmetry.space_group_name_H-M   'P 1'
#
loop_
_entity.id
_entity.type
_entity.pdbx_description
1 polymer ?
#
loop_
_entity_poly.entity_id
_entity_poly.type
_entity_poly.pdbx_seq_one_letter_code
_entity_poly.pdbx_strand_id
1 'polypeptide(L)'
;MSQSKYYSVNEDFSSEEILFDFINMAKNDLEIFGKDLLFDSNIWDITETNPGTQNTKQKIIFSNLKCSKEFNKFTIDNLIPLKEPFLSFTKAYLRYKQAMEPVKSLVPLIASMRLLEQALIEMTQTANPLNITTDVLNRAIAIGKENFTDPVVYRQGAFLQKVAQFISEKRISKIPIDWKNSAKRPNDALRVGKKADDRRNEKMPS
;
A
#
# COMPACT_ATOMS: atom_id res chain seq x y z
N MET A 1 27.11 1.27 15.43
CA MET A 1 27.07 1.24 13.94
C MET A 1 26.03 0.21 13.55
N SER A 2 24.85 0.66 13.15
CA SER A 2 23.77 -0.23 12.74
C SER A 2 24.12 -0.78 11.37
N GLN A 3 24.52 -2.05 11.30
CA GLN A 3 24.70 -2.75 10.04
C GLN A 3 23.33 -2.84 9.37
N SER A 4 23.33 -2.37 8.14
CA SER A 4 22.37 -2.52 7.08
C SER A 4 21.19 -3.46 7.39
N LYS A 5 20.06 -2.91 7.77
CA LYS A 5 18.74 -3.56 7.77
C LYS A 5 18.21 -3.83 6.34
N TYR A 6 19.11 -3.94 5.37
CA TYR A 6 18.73 -4.20 3.98
C TYR A 6 18.51 -5.69 3.81
N TYR A 7 17.30 -6.06 3.45
CA TYR A 7 17.02 -7.41 2.99
C TYR A 7 17.85 -7.69 1.73
N SER A 8 18.79 -8.62 1.83
CA SER A 8 19.58 -9.11 0.70
C SER A 8 18.98 -10.43 0.20
N VAL A 9 18.80 -10.52 -1.11
CA VAL A 9 18.28 -11.73 -1.74
C VAL A 9 19.42 -12.71 -1.95
N ASN A 10 19.23 -13.97 -1.56
CA ASN A 10 20.13 -15.03 -1.97
C ASN A 10 19.90 -15.34 -3.46
N GLU A 11 20.98 -15.29 -4.25
CA GLU A 11 20.90 -15.47 -5.71
C GLU A 11 20.47 -16.87 -6.13
N ASP A 12 20.68 -17.86 -5.27
CA ASP A 12 20.32 -19.27 -5.52
C ASP A 12 18.82 -19.55 -5.23
N PHE A 13 18.11 -18.65 -4.60
CA PHE A 13 16.71 -18.86 -4.23
C PHE A 13 15.77 -18.63 -5.41
N SER A 14 14.75 -19.47 -5.50
CA SER A 14 13.57 -19.26 -6.35
C SER A 14 12.75 -18.06 -5.86
N SER A 15 11.87 -17.52 -6.70
CA SER A 15 10.98 -16.42 -6.30
C SER A 15 10.06 -16.80 -5.14
N GLU A 16 9.64 -18.07 -5.06
CA GLU A 16 8.86 -18.62 -3.96
C GLU A 16 9.63 -18.59 -2.63
N GLU A 17 10.88 -19.05 -2.64
CA GLU A 17 11.76 -19.04 -1.47
C GLU A 17 12.09 -17.62 -1.04
N ILE A 18 12.34 -16.71 -2.00
CA ILE A 18 12.58 -15.29 -1.73
C ILE A 18 11.36 -14.65 -1.06
N LEU A 19 10.14 -14.89 -1.57
CA LEU A 19 8.91 -14.37 -0.97
C LEU A 19 8.73 -14.88 0.46
N PHE A 20 8.93 -16.17 0.68
CA PHE A 20 8.82 -16.80 1.99
C PHE A 20 9.83 -16.23 2.98
N ASP A 21 11.09 -16.13 2.58
CA ASP A 21 12.17 -15.58 3.39
C ASP A 21 11.92 -14.10 3.74
N PHE A 22 11.48 -13.30 2.76
CA PHE A 22 11.12 -11.91 2.99
C PHE A 22 9.99 -11.75 4.02
N ILE A 23 8.94 -12.57 3.93
CA ILE A 23 7.83 -12.53 4.89
C ILE A 23 8.32 -12.90 6.30
N ASN A 24 9.14 -13.94 6.42
CA ASN A 24 9.67 -14.38 7.70
C ASN A 24 10.60 -13.34 8.34
N MET A 25 11.51 -12.77 7.55
CA MET A 25 12.37 -11.67 8.01
C MET A 25 11.53 -10.50 8.51
N ALA A 26 10.54 -10.06 7.75
CA ALA A 26 9.71 -8.95 8.14
C ALA A 26 8.82 -9.24 9.37
N LYS A 27 8.40 -10.51 9.55
CA LYS A 27 7.62 -10.95 10.71
C LYS A 27 8.45 -10.97 11.98
N ASN A 28 9.70 -11.44 11.90
CA ASN A 28 10.54 -11.72 13.07
C ASN A 28 11.49 -10.58 13.44
N ASP A 29 11.97 -9.83 12.44
CA ASP A 29 13.09 -8.91 12.61
C ASP A 29 12.70 -7.43 12.46
N LEU A 30 11.48 -7.14 11.94
CA LEU A 30 11.05 -5.77 11.71
C LEU A 30 9.87 -5.38 12.61
N GLU A 31 10.01 -4.18 13.19
CA GLU A 31 8.98 -3.54 14.00
C GLU A 31 8.33 -2.37 13.26
N ILE A 32 7.08 -2.04 13.62
CA ILE A 32 6.42 -0.82 13.19
C ILE A 32 6.33 0.12 14.38
N PHE A 33 6.92 1.31 14.25
CA PHE A 33 6.89 2.36 15.27
C PHE A 33 7.36 1.89 16.67
N GLY A 34 8.29 0.93 16.73
CA GLY A 34 8.87 0.45 17.98
C GLY A 34 7.90 -0.34 18.88
N LYS A 35 6.76 -0.79 18.35
CA LYS A 35 5.84 -1.69 19.05
C LYS A 35 5.76 -3.03 18.34
N ASP A 36 5.70 -4.08 19.12
CA ASP A 36 5.38 -5.43 18.64
C ASP A 36 3.88 -5.48 18.29
N LEU A 37 3.57 -5.00 17.09
CA LEU A 37 2.25 -5.19 16.52
C LEU A 37 2.16 -6.62 16.01
N LEU A 38 1.24 -7.39 16.56
CA LEU A 38 1.03 -8.78 16.18
C LEU A 38 0.86 -8.90 14.66
N PHE A 39 1.86 -9.50 14.01
CA PHE A 39 1.86 -9.68 12.55
C PHE A 39 0.60 -10.40 12.07
N ASP A 40 0.11 -11.34 12.85
CA ASP A 40 -1.06 -12.15 12.52
C ASP A 40 -2.40 -11.39 12.66
N SER A 41 -2.41 -10.23 13.35
CA SER A 41 -3.62 -9.38 13.43
C SER A 41 -3.95 -8.72 12.09
N ASN A 42 -5.23 -8.76 11.70
CA ASN A 42 -5.71 -8.06 10.50
C ASN A 42 -6.03 -6.57 10.74
N ILE A 43 -5.81 -6.09 11.96
CA ILE A 43 -5.94 -4.68 12.33
C ILE A 43 -4.72 -4.29 13.15
N TRP A 44 -3.98 -3.28 12.68
CA TRP A 44 -2.90 -2.66 13.45
C TRP A 44 -3.34 -1.29 13.93
N ASP A 45 -3.45 -1.11 15.23
CA ASP A 45 -3.72 0.20 15.84
C ASP A 45 -2.40 0.92 16.09
N ILE A 46 -2.14 1.95 15.29
CA ILE A 46 -0.92 2.77 15.35
C ILE A 46 -1.18 4.15 15.94
N THR A 47 -2.31 4.34 16.62
CA THR A 47 -2.75 5.64 17.16
C THR A 47 -1.72 6.25 18.10
N GLU A 48 -1.18 5.46 19.02
CA GLU A 48 -0.23 5.95 20.04
C GLU A 48 1.20 6.08 19.53
N THR A 49 1.53 5.48 18.41
CA THR A 49 2.90 5.38 17.90
C THR A 49 3.25 6.41 16.85
N ASN A 50 2.26 7.14 16.35
CA ASN A 50 2.46 8.19 15.35
C ASN A 50 2.46 9.57 16.01
N PRO A 51 3.64 10.16 16.32
CA PRO A 51 3.74 11.41 17.09
C PRO A 51 3.16 12.65 16.39
N GLY A 52 2.75 12.53 15.14
CA GLY A 52 2.23 13.66 14.34
C GLY A 52 0.71 13.85 14.38
N THR A 53 -0.03 12.99 15.09
CA THR A 53 -1.50 12.99 15.01
C THR A 53 -2.16 12.77 16.37
N GLN A 54 -1.91 13.66 17.31
CA GLN A 54 -2.34 13.54 18.73
C GLN A 54 -3.84 13.31 18.97
N ASN A 55 -4.72 13.42 17.95
CA ASN A 55 -6.17 13.28 18.15
C ASN A 55 -6.89 12.39 17.13
N THR A 56 -6.19 11.69 16.24
CA THR A 56 -6.84 10.85 15.23
C THR A 56 -6.48 9.38 15.42
N LYS A 57 -7.49 8.58 15.74
CA LYS A 57 -7.32 7.11 15.79
C LYS A 57 -6.84 6.63 14.44
N GLN A 58 -5.63 6.08 14.38
CA GLN A 58 -5.05 5.53 13.16
C GLN A 58 -5.02 4.01 13.23
N LYS A 59 -5.80 3.38 12.37
CA LYS A 59 -5.81 1.93 12.22
C LYS A 59 -5.46 1.55 10.79
N ILE A 60 -4.57 0.60 10.64
CA ILE A 60 -4.34 -0.08 9.38
C ILE A 60 -5.20 -1.33 9.40
N ILE A 61 -6.11 -1.43 8.44
CA ILE A 61 -7.05 -2.55 8.33
C ILE A 61 -6.70 -3.30 7.05
N PHE A 62 -6.28 -4.55 7.20
CA PHE A 62 -5.91 -5.43 6.09
C PHE A 62 -7.15 -6.11 5.51
N SER A 63 -8.01 -5.33 4.88
CA SER A 63 -9.25 -5.77 4.25
C SER A 63 -9.23 -5.54 2.75
N ASN A 64 -10.07 -6.27 2.02
CA ASN A 64 -10.25 -6.07 0.58
C ASN A 64 -11.01 -4.76 0.27
N LEU A 65 -11.13 -4.42 -1.03
CA LEU A 65 -11.74 -3.17 -1.47
C LEU A 65 -13.23 -3.06 -1.12
N LYS A 66 -13.97 -4.17 -1.12
CA LYS A 66 -15.39 -4.21 -0.71
C LYS A 66 -15.57 -3.68 0.71
N CYS A 67 -14.79 -4.22 1.63
CA CYS A 67 -14.81 -3.83 3.03
C CYS A 67 -14.45 -2.36 3.22
N SER A 68 -13.50 -1.83 2.45
CA SER A 68 -13.09 -0.44 2.55
C SER A 68 -14.12 0.57 2.06
N LYS A 69 -15.02 0.19 1.13
CA LYS A 69 -16.14 1.05 0.69
C LYS A 69 -17.22 1.21 1.75
N GLU A 70 -17.37 0.21 2.60
CA GLU A 70 -18.38 0.19 3.68
C GLU A 70 -17.80 0.64 5.02
N PHE A 71 -16.68 1.33 5.01
CA PHE A 71 -15.88 1.67 6.19
C PHE A 71 -16.68 2.36 7.30
N ASN A 72 -17.67 3.19 6.97
CA ASN A 72 -18.52 3.86 7.97
C ASN A 72 -19.46 2.91 8.73
N LYS A 73 -19.62 1.68 8.22
CA LYS A 73 -20.42 0.59 8.84
C LYS A 73 -19.54 -0.56 9.30
N PHE A 74 -18.23 -0.33 9.34
CA PHE A 74 -17.26 -1.36 9.64
C PHE A 74 -17.40 -1.83 11.10
N THR A 75 -17.64 -3.12 11.27
CA THR A 75 -17.46 -3.86 12.50
C THR A 75 -16.39 -4.92 12.28
N ILE A 76 -15.73 -5.37 13.35
CA ILE A 76 -14.74 -6.46 13.26
C ILE A 76 -15.35 -7.71 12.63
N ASP A 77 -16.64 -7.94 12.86
CA ASP A 77 -17.36 -9.12 12.39
C ASP A 77 -17.60 -9.12 10.87
N ASN A 78 -17.57 -7.95 10.20
CA ASN A 78 -17.73 -7.82 8.73
C ASN A 78 -16.40 -7.66 8.03
N LEU A 79 -15.26 -7.84 8.70
CA LEU A 79 -13.96 -7.73 8.08
C LEU A 79 -13.80 -8.82 7.02
N ILE A 80 -13.54 -8.42 5.78
CA ILE A 80 -13.12 -9.32 4.71
C ILE A 80 -11.62 -9.10 4.51
N PRO A 81 -10.76 -9.93 5.09
CA PRO A 81 -9.32 -9.72 5.00
C PRO A 81 -8.83 -9.87 3.56
N LEU A 82 -7.67 -9.28 3.27
CA LEU A 82 -6.90 -9.64 2.09
C LEU A 82 -6.61 -11.14 2.10
N LYS A 83 -6.51 -11.74 0.93
CA LYS A 83 -6.27 -13.19 0.82
C LYS A 83 -4.78 -13.52 0.93
N GLU A 84 -4.49 -14.68 1.50
CA GLU A 84 -3.12 -15.21 1.48
C GLU A 84 -2.73 -15.71 0.08
N PRO A 85 -1.45 -15.67 -0.29
CA PRO A 85 -0.30 -15.12 0.46
C PRO A 85 -0.12 -13.60 0.35
N PHE A 86 -0.99 -12.89 -0.37
CA PHE A 86 -0.89 -11.44 -0.58
C PHE A 86 -1.03 -10.64 0.73
N LEU A 87 -1.85 -11.12 1.68
CA LEU A 87 -2.00 -10.51 3.00
C LEU A 87 -0.66 -10.46 3.75
N SER A 88 0.01 -11.61 3.86
CA SER A 88 1.32 -11.71 4.51
C SER A 88 2.38 -10.88 3.80
N PHE A 89 2.42 -10.89 2.47
CA PHE A 89 3.28 -10.01 1.68
C PHE A 89 3.01 -8.53 1.97
N THR A 90 1.74 -8.12 2.00
CA THR A 90 1.36 -6.74 2.29
C THR A 90 1.84 -6.29 3.67
N LYS A 91 1.63 -7.11 4.70
CA LYS A 91 2.11 -6.83 6.06
C LYS A 91 3.64 -6.73 6.12
N ALA A 92 4.33 -7.66 5.47
CA ALA A 92 5.79 -7.65 5.38
C ALA A 92 6.31 -6.40 4.67
N TYR A 93 5.71 -6.03 3.54
CA TYR A 93 6.09 -4.84 2.79
C TYR A 93 5.86 -3.54 3.59
N LEU A 94 4.76 -3.44 4.33
CA LEU A 94 4.53 -2.27 5.18
C LEU A 94 5.58 -2.14 6.29
N ARG A 95 5.93 -3.24 6.95
CA ARG A 95 7.01 -3.24 7.96
C ARG A 95 8.35 -2.85 7.34
N TYR A 96 8.69 -3.47 6.23
CA TYR A 96 9.93 -3.18 5.51
C TYR A 96 9.99 -1.70 5.08
N LYS A 97 8.91 -1.19 4.48
CA LYS A 97 8.85 0.21 4.06
C LYS A 97 9.01 1.17 5.22
N GLN A 98 8.38 0.89 6.34
CA GLN A 98 8.47 1.75 7.52
C GLN A 98 9.86 1.70 8.16
N ALA A 99 10.53 0.55 8.12
CA ALA A 99 11.90 0.40 8.65
C ALA A 99 12.94 1.10 7.76
N MET A 100 12.75 1.09 6.44
CA MET A 100 13.71 1.68 5.47
C MET A 100 13.48 3.17 5.25
N GLU A 101 12.23 3.56 5.03
CA GLU A 101 11.81 4.94 4.75
C GLU A 101 10.58 5.28 5.59
N PRO A 102 10.74 5.68 6.85
CA PRO A 102 9.60 5.99 7.70
C PRO A 102 8.66 7.02 7.06
N VAL A 103 7.39 6.65 6.95
CA VAL A 103 6.34 7.53 6.41
C VAL A 103 5.35 7.92 7.49
N LYS A 104 4.82 9.15 7.42
CA LYS A 104 3.85 9.67 8.40
C LYS A 104 2.52 8.90 8.42
N SER A 105 2.15 8.25 7.32
CA SER A 105 0.90 7.51 7.23
C SER A 105 1.04 6.31 6.28
N LEU A 106 0.65 5.14 6.77
CA LEU A 106 0.59 3.90 5.99
C LEU A 106 -0.78 3.67 5.31
N VAL A 107 -1.78 4.48 5.65
CA VAL A 107 -3.15 4.34 5.10
C VAL A 107 -3.21 4.45 3.57
N PRO A 108 -2.51 5.40 2.91
CA PRO A 108 -2.50 5.43 1.44
C PRO A 108 -1.84 4.21 0.81
N LEU A 109 -0.86 3.60 1.48
CA LEU A 109 -0.18 2.41 0.99
C LEU A 109 -1.11 1.19 1.02
N ILE A 110 -1.81 0.96 2.14
CA ILE A 110 -2.78 -0.15 2.21
C ILE A 110 -3.93 0.04 1.21
N ALA A 111 -4.37 1.27 0.95
CA ALA A 111 -5.37 1.54 -0.08
C ALA A 111 -4.89 1.13 -1.48
N SER A 112 -3.61 1.32 -1.78
CA SER A 112 -3.00 0.88 -3.04
C SER A 112 -2.89 -0.66 -3.11
N MET A 113 -2.54 -1.31 -2.01
CA MET A 113 -2.46 -2.77 -1.94
C MET A 113 -3.84 -3.43 -2.14
N ARG A 114 -4.93 -2.83 -1.67
CA ARG A 114 -6.30 -3.30 -1.93
C ARG A 114 -6.65 -3.33 -3.41
N LEU A 115 -6.25 -2.29 -4.16
CA LEU A 115 -6.43 -2.25 -5.62
C LEU A 115 -5.61 -3.34 -6.31
N LEU A 116 -4.38 -3.54 -5.85
CA LEU A 116 -3.48 -4.55 -6.40
C LEU A 116 -4.00 -5.96 -6.16
N GLU A 117 -4.49 -6.25 -4.94
CA GLU A 117 -5.11 -7.55 -4.65
C GLU A 117 -6.30 -7.83 -5.56
N GLN A 118 -7.22 -6.85 -5.68
CA GLN A 118 -8.40 -7.03 -6.52
C GLN A 118 -8.01 -7.31 -7.98
N ALA A 119 -7.08 -6.53 -8.54
CA ALA A 119 -6.59 -6.74 -9.90
C ALA A 119 -5.94 -8.11 -10.06
N LEU A 120 -5.13 -8.51 -9.09
CA LEU A 120 -4.44 -9.80 -9.09
C LEU A 120 -5.43 -10.96 -9.12
N ILE A 121 -6.46 -10.92 -8.26
CA ILE A 121 -7.51 -11.95 -8.22
C ILE A 121 -8.33 -11.96 -9.53
N GLU A 122 -8.71 -10.80 -10.06
CA GLU A 122 -9.47 -10.69 -11.30
C GLU A 122 -8.72 -11.30 -12.49
N MET A 123 -7.41 -11.07 -12.57
CA MET A 123 -6.63 -11.48 -13.74
C MET A 123 -6.01 -12.87 -13.63
N THR A 124 -5.70 -13.33 -12.41
CA THR A 124 -4.93 -14.57 -12.22
C THR A 124 -5.68 -15.62 -11.41
N GLN A 125 -6.87 -15.32 -10.91
CA GLN A 125 -7.69 -16.15 -10.03
C GLN A 125 -7.01 -16.52 -8.70
N THR A 126 -5.89 -15.86 -8.39
CA THR A 126 -5.11 -16.09 -7.16
C THR A 126 -4.72 -14.77 -6.51
N ALA A 127 -4.40 -14.80 -5.23
CA ALA A 127 -3.81 -13.66 -4.51
C ALA A 127 -2.29 -13.88 -4.31
N ASN A 128 -1.60 -14.44 -5.30
CA ASN A 128 -0.18 -14.73 -5.18
C ASN A 128 0.68 -13.57 -5.72
N PRO A 129 1.51 -12.91 -4.89
CA PRO A 129 2.38 -11.81 -5.31
C PRO A 129 3.34 -12.16 -6.46
N LEU A 130 3.69 -13.43 -6.61
CA LEU A 130 4.55 -13.90 -7.71
C LEU A 130 3.94 -13.69 -9.09
N ASN A 131 2.62 -13.53 -9.16
CA ASN A 131 1.88 -13.33 -10.41
C ASN A 131 1.63 -11.85 -10.72
N ILE A 132 2.23 -10.93 -9.97
CA ILE A 132 2.14 -9.50 -10.28
C ILE A 132 2.93 -9.22 -11.57
N THR A 133 2.25 -8.61 -12.53
CA THR A 133 2.80 -8.23 -13.84
C THR A 133 2.42 -6.78 -14.14
N THR A 134 2.97 -6.24 -15.22
CA THR A 134 2.60 -4.93 -15.77
C THR A 134 1.09 -4.82 -16.01
N ASP A 135 0.45 -5.87 -16.51
CA ASP A 135 -0.98 -5.88 -16.80
C ASP A 135 -1.82 -5.86 -15.52
N VAL A 136 -1.42 -6.60 -14.50
CA VAL A 136 -2.06 -6.56 -13.17
C VAL A 136 -1.99 -5.15 -12.59
N LEU A 137 -0.84 -4.48 -12.70
CA LEU A 137 -0.66 -3.10 -12.22
C LEU A 137 -1.54 -2.11 -13.02
N ASN A 138 -1.63 -2.27 -14.33
CA ASN A 138 -2.52 -1.47 -15.17
C ASN A 138 -4.00 -1.70 -14.80
N ARG A 139 -4.41 -2.96 -14.54
CA ARG A 139 -5.75 -3.27 -14.07
C ARG A 139 -6.04 -2.64 -12.71
N ALA A 140 -5.08 -2.64 -11.78
CA ALA A 140 -5.22 -1.96 -10.49
C ALA A 140 -5.49 -0.45 -10.66
N ILE A 141 -4.82 0.22 -11.59
CA ILE A 141 -5.09 1.63 -11.92
C ILE A 141 -6.49 1.80 -12.52
N ALA A 142 -6.92 0.90 -13.40
CA ALA A 142 -8.28 0.94 -13.98
C ALA A 142 -9.35 0.82 -12.88
N ILE A 143 -9.22 -0.14 -11.96
CA ILE A 143 -10.09 -0.28 -10.78
C ILE A 143 -10.06 1.00 -9.92
N GLY A 144 -8.88 1.59 -9.77
CA GLY A 144 -8.73 2.87 -9.06
C GLY A 144 -9.58 3.97 -9.69
N LYS A 145 -9.56 4.11 -11.02
CA LYS A 145 -10.35 5.11 -11.76
C LYS A 145 -11.87 4.91 -11.63
N GLU A 146 -12.31 3.67 -11.51
CA GLU A 146 -13.72 3.33 -11.31
C GLU A 146 -14.22 3.74 -9.89
N ASN A 147 -13.33 3.86 -8.91
CA ASN A 147 -13.68 3.99 -7.50
C ASN A 147 -13.25 5.29 -6.83
N PHE A 148 -12.29 6.01 -7.41
CA PHE A 148 -11.65 7.17 -6.77
C PHE A 148 -11.42 8.32 -7.77
N THR A 149 -11.15 9.51 -7.24
CA THR A 149 -10.81 10.69 -8.05
C THR A 149 -9.37 10.62 -8.59
N ASP A 150 -9.11 11.28 -9.71
CA ASP A 150 -7.80 11.30 -10.38
C ASP A 150 -6.61 11.59 -9.44
N PRO A 151 -6.67 12.58 -8.52
CA PRO A 151 -5.56 12.83 -7.59
C PRO A 151 -5.27 11.65 -6.64
N VAL A 152 -6.32 10.93 -6.25
CA VAL A 152 -6.19 9.74 -5.39
C VAL A 152 -5.57 8.60 -6.20
N VAL A 153 -6.07 8.36 -7.42
CA VAL A 153 -5.56 7.32 -8.32
C VAL A 153 -4.09 7.56 -8.67
N TYR A 154 -3.72 8.81 -8.99
CA TYR A 154 -2.32 9.16 -9.24
C TYR A 154 -1.42 8.80 -8.06
N ARG A 155 -1.85 9.13 -6.84
CA ARG A 155 -1.09 8.84 -5.61
C ARG A 155 -0.98 7.33 -5.37
N GLN A 156 -2.09 6.60 -5.55
CA GLN A 156 -2.10 5.14 -5.45
C GLN A 156 -1.15 4.51 -6.48
N GLY A 157 -1.18 5.00 -7.73
CA GLY A 157 -0.26 4.56 -8.77
C GLY A 157 1.22 4.82 -8.45
N ALA A 158 1.53 5.96 -7.82
CA ALA A 158 2.89 6.24 -7.37
C ALA A 158 3.38 5.27 -6.27
N PHE A 159 2.48 4.82 -5.38
CA PHE A 159 2.80 3.76 -4.42
C PHE A 159 2.97 2.40 -5.10
N LEU A 160 2.09 2.04 -6.03
CA LEU A 160 2.20 0.80 -6.80
C LEU A 160 3.49 0.73 -7.61
N GLN A 161 3.98 1.87 -8.13
CA GLN A 161 5.27 1.92 -8.82
C GLN A 161 6.43 1.54 -7.90
N LYS A 162 6.42 2.01 -6.65
CA LYS A 162 7.42 1.61 -5.65
C LYS A 162 7.32 0.14 -5.26
N VAL A 163 6.10 -0.40 -5.18
CA VAL A 163 5.87 -1.83 -4.94
C VAL A 163 6.40 -2.66 -6.11
N ALA A 164 6.10 -2.26 -7.35
CA ALA A 164 6.58 -2.95 -8.55
C ALA A 164 8.12 -2.95 -8.64
N GLN A 165 8.74 -1.80 -8.37
CA GLN A 165 10.20 -1.69 -8.31
C GLN A 165 10.77 -2.63 -7.24
N PHE A 166 10.22 -2.62 -6.03
CA PHE A 166 10.66 -3.50 -4.94
C PHE A 166 10.55 -4.97 -5.32
N ILE A 167 9.40 -5.39 -5.86
CA ILE A 167 9.15 -6.79 -6.28
C ILE A 167 10.17 -7.21 -7.35
N SER A 168 10.48 -6.33 -8.30
CA SER A 168 11.44 -6.59 -9.36
C SER A 168 12.89 -6.66 -8.84
N GLU A 169 13.31 -5.67 -8.03
CA GLU A 169 14.65 -5.62 -7.44
C GLU A 169 14.92 -6.81 -6.50
N LYS A 170 13.90 -7.26 -5.78
CA LYS A 170 14.00 -8.40 -4.86
C LYS A 170 13.67 -9.74 -5.52
N ARG A 171 13.45 -9.79 -6.83
CA ARG A 171 13.17 -11.00 -7.59
C ARG A 171 11.97 -11.81 -7.05
N ILE A 172 11.02 -11.12 -6.41
CA ILE A 172 9.78 -11.76 -5.90
C ILE A 172 8.88 -12.14 -7.08
N SER A 173 8.76 -11.29 -8.10
CA SER A 173 8.02 -11.66 -9.32
C SER A 173 8.83 -12.64 -10.18
N LYS A 174 8.12 -13.53 -10.87
CA LYS A 174 8.73 -14.48 -11.82
C LYS A 174 9.33 -13.79 -13.05
N ILE A 175 8.84 -12.61 -13.38
CA ILE A 175 9.26 -11.80 -14.53
C ILE A 175 9.62 -10.40 -14.02
N PRO A 176 10.75 -9.82 -14.47
CA PRO A 176 11.11 -8.44 -14.13
C PRO A 176 9.99 -7.47 -14.54
N ILE A 177 9.69 -6.53 -13.66
CA ILE A 177 8.63 -5.54 -13.87
C ILE A 177 9.26 -4.18 -14.12
N ASP A 178 9.18 -3.67 -15.34
CA ASP A 178 9.43 -2.26 -15.67
C ASP A 178 8.09 -1.56 -15.91
N TRP A 179 7.49 -1.07 -14.83
CA TRP A 179 6.19 -0.42 -14.89
C TRP A 179 6.25 1.02 -14.38
N LYS A 180 5.62 1.91 -15.15
CA LYS A 180 5.44 3.31 -14.79
C LYS A 180 3.96 3.62 -14.56
N ASN A 181 3.71 4.43 -13.54
CA ASN A 181 2.35 4.86 -13.23
C ASN A 181 1.66 5.50 -14.44
N SER A 182 0.61 4.87 -14.94
CA SER A 182 -0.18 5.33 -16.08
C SER A 182 -1.25 6.37 -15.72
N ALA A 183 -1.46 6.68 -14.45
CA ALA A 183 -2.39 7.71 -14.03
C ALA A 183 -1.82 9.10 -14.31
N LYS A 184 -2.64 9.98 -14.88
CA LYS A 184 -2.21 11.36 -15.15
C LYS A 184 -1.99 12.14 -13.85
N ARG A 185 -0.86 12.83 -13.77
CA ARG A 185 -0.61 13.75 -12.66
C ARG A 185 -1.64 14.89 -12.70
N PRO A 186 -2.35 15.17 -11.60
CA PRO A 186 -3.27 16.30 -11.55
C PRO A 186 -2.53 17.60 -11.82
N ASN A 187 -3.16 18.49 -12.55
CA ASN A 187 -2.58 19.81 -12.82
C ASN A 187 -2.75 20.70 -11.57
N ASP A 188 -1.81 20.61 -10.63
CA ASP A 188 -1.87 21.26 -9.32
C ASP A 188 -1.96 22.78 -9.42
N ALA A 189 -1.41 23.40 -10.47
CA ALA A 189 -1.45 24.85 -10.71
C ALA A 189 -2.90 25.36 -10.88
N LEU A 190 -3.73 24.68 -11.66
CA LEU A 190 -5.15 25.05 -11.86
C LEU A 190 -5.98 24.83 -10.59
N ARG A 191 -5.65 23.83 -9.78
CA ARG A 191 -6.37 23.49 -8.56
C ARG A 191 -6.05 24.43 -7.41
N VAL A 192 -4.80 24.88 -7.30
CA VAL A 192 -4.37 25.88 -6.31
C VAL A 192 -4.96 27.25 -6.66
N GLY A 193 -4.97 27.62 -7.95
CA GLY A 193 -5.60 28.86 -8.44
C GLY A 193 -7.09 28.90 -8.12
N LYS A 194 -7.86 27.86 -8.51
CA LYS A 194 -9.30 27.80 -8.23
C LYS A 194 -9.63 27.89 -6.73
N LYS A 195 -8.93 27.17 -5.88
CA LYS A 195 -9.15 27.24 -4.42
C LYS A 195 -8.77 28.61 -3.82
N ALA A 196 -7.78 29.29 -4.38
CA ALA A 196 -7.40 30.63 -3.94
C ALA A 196 -8.44 31.67 -4.36
N ASP A 197 -9.00 31.53 -5.56
CA ASP A 197 -10.04 32.41 -6.08
C ASP A 197 -11.39 32.22 -5.36
N ASP A 198 -11.78 30.97 -5.10
CA ASP A 198 -12.97 30.64 -4.32
C ASP A 198 -12.89 31.24 -2.90
N ARG A 199 -11.73 31.10 -2.23
CA ARG A 199 -11.51 31.71 -0.90
C ARG A 199 -11.47 33.24 -0.90
N ARG A 200 -11.08 33.88 -2.00
CA ARG A 200 -11.12 35.35 -2.16
C ARG A 200 -12.55 35.81 -2.36
N ASN A 201 -13.33 35.10 -3.17
CA ASN A 201 -14.72 35.41 -3.44
C ASN A 201 -15.61 35.21 -2.20
N GLU A 202 -15.32 34.23 -1.33
CA GLU A 202 -16.02 34.02 -0.05
C GLU A 202 -15.70 35.09 1.01
N LYS A 203 -14.59 35.85 0.85
CA LYS A 203 -14.15 36.85 1.81
C LYS A 203 -14.43 38.31 1.40
N MET A 204 -15.06 38.57 0.25
CA MET A 204 -15.51 39.89 -0.11
C MET A 204 -16.88 40.15 0.53
N PRO A 205 -16.98 41.07 1.53
CA PRO A 205 -18.29 41.55 1.97
C PRO A 205 -18.90 42.38 0.85
N SER A 206 -20.19 42.16 0.60
CA SER A 206 -21.07 43.00 -0.23
C SER A 206 -21.17 44.41 0.32
#